data_883e8aecd579fa8448e0a4ee18d2c7a1
#
_entry.id   883e8aecd579fa8448e0a4ee18d2c7a1
#
_cell.length_a   1.000
_cell.length_b   1.000
_cell.length_c   1.000
_cell.angle_alpha   90.00
_cell.angle_beta   90.00
_cell.angle_gamma   90.00
#
_symmetry.space_group_name_H-M   'P 1'
#
loop_
_entity.id
_entity.type
_entity.pdbx_description
1 polymer ?
#
loop_
_entity_poly.entity_id
_entity_poly.type
_entity_poly.pdbx_seq_one_letter_code
_entity_poly.pdbx_strand_id
1 'polypeptide(L)'
;MNPIFNSRDPQFCSPTGAVEEGTRIHFKIRLPRSLGCTSAYLVVNSDSGDGEVCSMFWCGLSGYDEEFWECHFTPKEAGLYWYQFELETRNGRNRVSRTFGGEGHLFSGHSWQLTVYEKGFQTPGWLAGGIMY
;
A
#
# COMPACT_ATOMS: atom_id res chain seq x y z
N MET A 1 0.09 0.57 -20.72
CA MET A 1 1.11 0.27 -19.69
C MET A 1 0.44 -0.23 -18.43
N ASN A 2 0.94 -1.33 -17.88
CA ASN A 2 0.37 -1.88 -16.65
C ASN A 2 0.77 -1.03 -15.45
N PRO A 3 -0.14 -0.81 -14.51
CA PRO A 3 0.22 -0.07 -13.31
C PRO A 3 1.23 -0.88 -12.47
N ILE A 4 2.08 -0.15 -11.77
CA ILE A 4 3.04 -0.75 -10.85
C ILE A 4 2.33 -1.24 -9.59
N PHE A 5 1.30 -0.53 -9.18
CA PHE A 5 0.52 -0.83 -8.00
C PHE A 5 -0.94 -0.46 -8.24
N ASN A 6 -1.86 -1.17 -7.61
CA ASN A 6 -3.28 -0.83 -7.66
C ASN A 6 -3.89 -1.15 -6.30
N SER A 7 -4.29 -0.12 -5.56
CA SER A 7 -4.82 -0.28 -4.21
C SER A 7 -6.18 -1.00 -4.17
N ARG A 8 -6.84 -1.12 -5.31
CA ARG A 8 -8.14 -1.78 -5.40
C ARG A 8 -8.05 -3.24 -5.83
N ASP A 9 -6.84 -3.70 -6.13
CA ASP A 9 -6.59 -5.05 -6.58
C ASP A 9 -5.96 -5.86 -5.44
N PRO A 10 -6.63 -6.93 -4.96
CA PRO A 10 -6.08 -7.75 -3.88
C PRO A 10 -4.73 -8.37 -4.18
N GLN A 11 -4.36 -8.48 -5.43
CA GLN A 11 -3.03 -8.96 -5.81
C GLN A 11 -1.94 -8.00 -5.33
N PHE A 12 -2.24 -6.70 -5.31
CA PHE A 12 -1.27 -5.67 -4.94
C PHE A 12 -1.46 -5.14 -3.53
N CYS A 13 -2.68 -5.19 -3.02
CA CYS A 13 -2.98 -4.65 -1.70
C CYS A 13 -4.06 -5.52 -1.04
N SER A 14 -3.72 -6.20 0.04
CA SER A 14 -4.66 -7.09 0.72
C SER A 14 -4.55 -6.93 2.22
N PRO A 15 -5.65 -6.64 2.92
CA PRO A 15 -6.99 -6.39 2.39
C PRO A 15 -7.10 -5.03 1.71
N THR A 16 -8.09 -4.88 0.84
CA THR A 16 -8.37 -3.60 0.18
C THR A 16 -9.34 -2.78 1.03
N GLY A 17 -9.30 -1.46 0.84
CA GLY A 17 -10.21 -0.56 1.53
C GLY A 17 -9.80 -0.25 2.94
N ALA A 18 -10.76 0.18 3.77
CA ALA A 18 -10.50 0.51 5.17
C ALA A 18 -10.19 -0.75 5.97
N VAL A 19 -9.31 -0.63 6.94
CA VAL A 19 -8.90 -1.76 7.77
C VAL A 19 -8.97 -1.39 9.25
N GLU A 20 -9.05 -2.41 10.09
CA GLU A 20 -9.01 -2.26 11.53
C GLU A 20 -7.56 -2.09 11.97
N GLU A 21 -7.33 -1.30 13.02
CA GLU A 21 -5.97 -1.19 13.56
C GLU A 21 -5.46 -2.57 13.97
N GLY A 22 -4.18 -2.81 13.78
CA GLY A 22 -3.59 -4.12 14.03
C GLY A 22 -3.72 -5.09 12.87
N THR A 23 -4.38 -4.71 11.79
CA THR A 23 -4.50 -5.56 10.61
C THR A 23 -3.18 -5.55 9.83
N ARG A 24 -2.68 -6.73 9.53
CA ARG A 24 -1.47 -6.84 8.71
C ARG A 24 -1.85 -6.72 7.25
N ILE A 25 -1.39 -5.65 6.62
CA ILE A 25 -1.69 -5.38 5.22
C ILE A 25 -0.51 -5.82 4.36
N HIS A 26 -0.80 -6.57 3.31
CA HIS A 26 0.21 -7.01 2.36
C HIS A 26 0.22 -6.05 1.17
N PHE A 27 1.38 -5.49 0.87
CA PHE A 27 1.59 -4.63 -0.28
C PHE A 27 2.54 -5.31 -1.26
N LYS A 28 2.19 -5.28 -2.52
CA LYS A 28 3.02 -5.83 -3.59
C LYS A 28 3.05 -4.85 -4.74
N ILE A 29 4.22 -4.69 -5.35
CA ILE A 29 4.36 -3.88 -6.55
C ILE A 29 4.99 -4.72 -7.64
N ARG A 30 4.69 -4.36 -8.89
CA ARG A 30 5.22 -5.06 -10.07
C ARG A 30 6.02 -4.05 -10.89
N LEU A 31 7.29 -4.33 -11.06
CA LEU A 31 8.22 -3.41 -11.69
C LEU A 31 8.79 -4.00 -12.97
N PRO A 32 9.02 -3.17 -14.01
CA PRO A 32 9.81 -3.60 -15.15
C PRO A 32 11.23 -3.91 -14.68
N ARG A 33 11.77 -5.03 -15.12
CA ARG A 33 13.14 -5.40 -14.78
C ARG A 33 14.17 -4.42 -15.36
N SER A 34 13.79 -3.73 -16.43
CA SER A 34 14.65 -2.75 -17.08
C SER A 34 14.98 -1.56 -16.18
N LEU A 35 14.19 -1.33 -15.13
CA LEU A 35 14.49 -0.25 -14.17
C LEU A 35 15.76 -0.52 -13.39
N GLY A 36 16.14 -1.78 -13.23
CA GLY A 36 17.30 -2.12 -12.42
C GLY A 36 17.11 -1.76 -10.97
N CYS A 37 15.93 -2.08 -10.42
CA CYS A 37 15.61 -1.75 -9.04
C CYS A 37 16.44 -2.60 -8.08
N THR A 38 17.15 -1.93 -7.18
CA THR A 38 17.97 -2.60 -6.18
C THR A 38 17.33 -2.58 -4.80
N SER A 39 16.46 -1.61 -4.55
CA SER A 39 15.74 -1.50 -3.28
C SER A 39 14.41 -0.82 -3.51
N ALA A 40 13.41 -1.25 -2.76
CA ALA A 40 12.07 -0.67 -2.83
C ALA A 40 11.55 -0.46 -1.41
N TYR A 41 10.78 0.60 -1.22
CA TYR A 41 10.27 0.98 0.10
C TYR A 41 8.83 1.43 0.00
N LEU A 42 8.06 1.07 1.03
CA LEU A 42 6.73 1.64 1.26
C LEU A 42 6.91 2.78 2.27
N VAL A 43 6.54 3.98 1.88
CA VAL A 43 6.65 5.17 2.73
C VAL A 43 5.24 5.53 3.20
N VAL A 44 5.01 5.49 4.49
CA VAL A 44 3.70 5.75 5.09
C VAL A 44 3.80 6.94 6.02
N ASN A 45 2.85 7.85 5.89
CA ASN A 45 2.75 9.01 6.79
C ASN A 45 1.36 9.04 7.39
N SER A 46 1.28 9.26 8.70
CA SER A 46 0.01 9.37 9.38
C SER A 46 -0.48 10.82 9.36
N ASP A 47 -1.77 10.98 9.64
CA ASP A 47 -2.40 12.29 9.76
C ASP A 47 -1.78 13.12 10.90
N SER A 48 -1.26 12.43 11.92
CA SER A 48 -0.60 13.09 13.05
C SER A 48 0.84 13.52 12.74
N GLY A 49 1.35 13.22 11.56
CA GLY A 49 2.68 13.61 11.15
C GLY A 49 3.75 12.55 11.31
N ASP A 50 3.42 11.41 11.91
CA ASP A 50 4.37 10.32 12.06
C ASP A 50 4.57 9.61 10.73
N GLY A 51 5.82 9.27 10.43
CA GLY A 51 6.16 8.55 9.22
C GLY A 51 6.85 7.24 9.52
N GLU A 52 6.69 6.29 8.61
CA GLU A 52 7.33 4.99 8.71
C GLU A 52 7.75 4.55 7.30
N VAL A 53 8.91 3.91 7.22
CA VAL A 53 9.41 3.38 5.97
C VAL A 53 9.57 1.87 6.13
N CYS A 54 8.90 1.13 5.26
CA CYS A 54 8.97 -0.34 5.28
C CYS A 54 9.77 -0.80 4.07
N SER A 55 10.84 -1.55 4.31
CA SER A 55 11.63 -2.13 3.23
C SER A 55 10.84 -3.23 2.56
N MET A 56 10.85 -3.24 1.24
CA MET A 56 10.21 -4.29 0.47
C MET A 56 11.24 -5.36 0.09
N PHE A 57 10.75 -6.55 -0.21
CA PHE A 57 11.57 -7.69 -0.56
C PHE A 57 11.23 -8.18 -1.96
N TRP A 58 12.26 -8.48 -2.72
CA TRP A 58 12.09 -9.09 -4.02
C TRP A 58 11.46 -10.47 -3.83
N CYS A 59 10.38 -10.75 -4.56
CA CYS A 59 9.66 -12.02 -4.35
C CYS A 59 9.47 -12.85 -5.62
N GLY A 60 10.12 -12.48 -6.71
CA GLY A 60 10.13 -13.31 -7.90
C GLY A 60 9.84 -12.56 -9.18
N LEU A 61 9.84 -13.30 -10.27
CA LEU A 61 9.60 -12.75 -11.58
C LEU A 61 8.13 -12.83 -11.95
N SER A 62 7.69 -11.86 -12.75
CA SER A 62 6.38 -11.87 -13.36
C SER A 62 6.62 -11.89 -14.88
N GLY A 63 6.60 -13.08 -15.45
CA GLY A 63 6.96 -13.25 -16.86
C GLY A 63 8.45 -13.01 -17.09
N TYR A 64 8.80 -12.46 -18.24
CA TYR A 64 10.20 -12.24 -18.62
C TYR A 64 10.69 -10.86 -18.23
N ASP A 65 9.80 -9.87 -18.22
CA ASP A 65 10.18 -8.48 -18.18
C ASP A 65 9.92 -7.79 -16.86
N GLU A 66 9.21 -8.44 -15.96
CA GLU A 66 8.76 -7.80 -14.74
C GLU A 66 9.12 -8.62 -13.51
N GLU A 67 9.12 -7.95 -12.37
CA GLU A 67 9.43 -8.57 -11.10
C GLU A 67 8.50 -8.01 -10.03
N PHE A 68 8.31 -8.79 -8.96
CA PHE A 68 7.50 -8.40 -7.82
C PHE A 68 8.37 -8.06 -6.63
N TRP A 69 7.95 -7.04 -5.90
CA TRP A 69 8.49 -6.69 -4.59
C TRP A 69 7.30 -6.60 -3.63
N GLU A 70 7.50 -7.01 -2.39
CA GLU A 70 6.41 -7.01 -1.42
C GLU A 70 6.88 -6.64 -0.03
N CYS A 71 5.92 -6.19 0.80
CA CYS A 71 6.15 -5.96 2.22
C CYS A 71 4.82 -6.02 2.94
N HIS A 72 4.89 -5.93 4.26
CA HIS A 72 3.71 -5.86 5.10
C HIS A 72 3.78 -4.61 5.94
N PHE A 73 2.63 -4.04 6.23
CA PHE A 73 2.50 -2.90 7.12
C PHE A 73 1.33 -3.15 8.05
N THR A 74 1.55 -2.96 9.35
CA THR A 74 0.50 -3.13 10.36
C THR A 74 0.31 -1.81 11.07
N PRO A 75 -0.77 -1.07 10.77
CA PRO A 75 -1.04 0.19 11.46
C PRO A 75 -1.43 -0.11 12.91
N LYS A 76 -0.78 0.55 13.84
CA LYS A 76 -1.01 0.32 15.27
C LYS A 76 -2.06 1.24 15.86
N GLU A 77 -2.35 2.32 15.17
CA GLU A 77 -3.31 3.31 15.64
C GLU A 77 -4.34 3.62 14.56
N ALA A 78 -5.57 3.86 14.98
CA ALA A 78 -6.62 4.27 14.07
C ALA A 78 -6.34 5.70 13.55
N GLY A 79 -6.80 6.01 12.37
CA GLY A 79 -6.64 7.31 11.77
C GLY A 79 -6.47 7.23 10.27
N LEU A 80 -6.05 8.33 9.69
CA LEU A 80 -5.78 8.40 8.26
C LEU A 80 -4.29 8.32 8.01
N TYR A 81 -3.94 7.55 6.98
CA TYR A 81 -2.57 7.38 6.55
C TYR A 81 -2.49 7.64 5.06
N TRP A 82 -1.35 8.16 4.62
CA TRP A 82 -1.07 8.35 3.20
C TRP A 82 0.22 7.60 2.88
N TYR A 83 0.26 6.91 1.74
CA TYR A 83 1.44 6.13 1.41
C TYR A 83 1.80 6.26 -0.07
N GLN A 84 3.07 6.01 -0.34
CA GLN A 84 3.66 5.97 -1.67
C GLN A 84 4.79 4.96 -1.61
N PHE A 85 5.34 4.63 -2.78
CA PHE A 85 6.49 3.75 -2.85
C PHE A 85 7.68 4.53 -3.37
N GLU A 86 8.87 4.18 -2.89
CA GLU A 86 10.12 4.74 -3.38
C GLU A 86 11.03 3.61 -3.83
N LEU A 87 11.70 3.81 -4.95
CA LEU A 87 12.57 2.81 -5.55
C LEU A 87 13.97 3.37 -5.73
N GLU A 88 14.96 2.53 -5.50
CA GLU A 88 16.34 2.84 -5.89
C GLU A 88 16.62 2.04 -7.14
N THR A 89 16.79 2.72 -8.25
CA THR A 89 16.97 2.11 -9.55
C THR A 89 18.32 2.46 -10.13
N ARG A 90 18.61 1.87 -11.29
CA ARG A 90 19.83 2.18 -12.04
C ARG A 90 20.00 3.67 -12.29
N ASN A 91 18.91 4.38 -12.46
CA ASN A 91 18.91 5.82 -12.76
C ASN A 91 18.75 6.71 -11.53
N GLY A 92 18.82 6.12 -10.33
CA GLY A 92 18.66 6.86 -9.10
C GLY A 92 17.35 6.56 -8.41
N ARG A 93 16.93 7.47 -7.55
CA ARG A 93 15.70 7.27 -6.77
C ARG A 93 14.49 7.71 -7.56
N ASN A 94 13.48 6.86 -7.59
CA ASN A 94 12.20 7.13 -8.26
C ASN A 94 11.06 6.91 -7.28
N ARG A 95 9.94 7.58 -7.53
CA ARG A 95 8.75 7.48 -6.71
C ARG A 95 7.61 6.86 -7.50
N VAL A 96 6.84 6.00 -6.85
CA VAL A 96 5.60 5.45 -7.40
C VAL A 96 4.47 6.12 -6.65
N SER A 97 3.62 6.81 -7.37
CA SER A 97 2.53 7.58 -6.80
C SER A 97 1.22 7.27 -7.50
N ARG A 98 0.12 7.61 -6.86
CA ARG A 98 -1.21 7.39 -7.41
C ARG A 98 -1.42 8.31 -8.62
N THR A 99 -1.82 7.72 -9.74
CA THR A 99 -2.05 8.47 -10.97
C THR A 99 -3.53 8.53 -11.34
N PHE A 100 -4.24 7.42 -11.17
CA PHE A 100 -5.65 7.37 -11.55
C PHE A 100 -6.34 6.30 -10.70
N GLY A 101 -7.40 6.69 -10.00
CA GLY A 101 -8.13 5.75 -9.15
C GLY A 101 -7.18 5.11 -8.13
N GLY A 102 -7.10 3.79 -8.14
CA GLY A 102 -6.18 3.06 -7.27
C GLY A 102 -4.83 2.77 -7.90
N GLU A 103 -4.65 3.10 -9.19
CA GLU A 103 -3.44 2.75 -9.93
C GLU A 103 -2.27 3.68 -9.60
N GLY A 104 -1.07 3.16 -9.72
CA GLY A 104 0.15 3.92 -9.52
C GLY A 104 1.21 3.59 -10.56
N HIS A 105 1.96 4.62 -10.91
CA HIS A 105 3.02 4.55 -11.91
C HIS A 105 4.24 5.32 -11.41
N LEU A 106 5.34 5.22 -12.13
CA LEU A 106 6.54 6.03 -11.84
C LEU A 106 6.22 7.50 -12.08
N PHE A 107 5.92 8.19 -11.02
CA PHE A 107 5.43 9.55 -11.11
C PHE A 107 5.46 10.19 -9.74
N SER A 108 5.82 11.45 -9.66
CA SER A 108 5.78 12.20 -8.41
C SER A 108 4.43 12.90 -8.34
N GLY A 109 3.49 12.30 -7.67
CA GLY A 109 2.13 12.79 -7.64
C GLY A 109 1.46 12.57 -6.29
N HIS A 110 0.23 12.11 -6.33
CA HIS A 110 -0.58 11.97 -5.14
C HIS A 110 -0.27 10.70 -4.37
N SER A 111 -0.54 10.73 -3.08
CA SER A 111 -0.43 9.54 -2.23
C SER A 111 -1.74 8.77 -2.27
N TRP A 112 -1.66 7.48 -1.93
CA TRP A 112 -2.86 6.71 -1.64
C TRP A 112 -3.27 6.99 -0.20
N GLN A 113 -4.56 6.97 0.05
CA GLN A 113 -5.12 7.14 1.39
C GLN A 113 -5.48 5.78 1.97
N LEU A 114 -5.13 5.57 3.23
CA LEU A 114 -5.51 4.38 3.98
C LEU A 114 -6.28 4.81 5.20
N THR A 115 -7.50 4.32 5.34
CA THR A 115 -8.33 4.60 6.51
C THR A 115 -8.24 3.41 7.46
N VAL A 116 -7.89 3.70 8.71
CA VAL A 116 -7.74 2.69 9.76
C VAL A 116 -8.71 3.03 10.89
N TYR A 117 -9.58 2.08 11.24
CA TYR A 117 -10.53 2.28 12.31
C TYR A 117 -10.12 1.53 13.57
N GLU A 118 -10.70 1.90 14.69
CA GLU A 118 -10.35 1.32 15.99
C GLU A 118 -10.70 -0.15 16.06
N LYS A 119 -9.76 -0.92 16.61
CA LYS A 119 -9.97 -2.34 16.83
C LYS A 119 -11.08 -2.53 17.86
N GLY A 120 -11.96 -3.45 17.55
CA GLY A 120 -13.09 -3.71 18.44
C GLY A 120 -14.24 -2.75 18.30
N PHE A 121 -14.11 -1.74 17.42
CA PHE A 121 -15.23 -0.88 17.14
C PHE A 121 -16.33 -1.71 16.50
N GLN A 122 -17.48 -1.69 17.11
CA GLN A 122 -18.63 -2.40 16.59
C GLN A 122 -19.78 -1.42 16.44
N THR A 123 -20.51 -1.58 15.35
CA THR A 123 -21.81 -0.96 15.26
C THR A 123 -22.59 -1.50 16.44
N PRO A 124 -23.16 -0.65 17.27
CA PRO A 124 -23.90 -1.13 18.44
C PRO A 124 -24.87 -2.25 18.07
N GLY A 125 -25.00 -3.24 18.94
CA GLY A 125 -25.80 -4.41 18.64
C GLY A 125 -27.22 -4.12 18.22
N TRP A 126 -27.75 -3.00 18.65
CA TRP A 126 -29.09 -2.59 18.24
C TRP A 126 -29.11 -2.05 16.82
N LEU A 127 -27.94 -1.83 16.23
CA LEU A 127 -27.83 -1.38 14.83
C LEU A 127 -27.47 -2.54 13.92
N ALA A 128 -26.82 -3.49 14.52
CA ALA A 128 -26.40 -4.61 13.73
C ALA A 128 -27.53 -5.62 13.70
N GLY A 129 -28.02 -5.64 13.29
CA GLY A 129 -28.96 -6.45 13.38
C GLY A 129 -29.33 -7.09 14.13
N GLY A 130 -29.03 -6.12 14.34
CA GLY A 130 -29.17 -6.06 14.54
C GLY A 130 -29.44 -5.93 14.98
N ILE A 131 -29.87 -5.71 15.27
CA ILE A 131 -30.06 -5.54 15.70
C ILE A 131 -30.20 -5.54 16.08
N MET A 132 -30.52 -5.60 16.20
CA MET A 132 -30.53 -5.53 16.39
C MET A 132 -30.66 -5.53 16.58
N TYR A 133 -30.86 -5.54 16.73
CA TYR A 133 -30.91 -5.55 16.76
C TYR A 133 -31.06 -5.86 16.59
#